data_67e22368ca5040e332bd43fedcec4605
#
_entry.id   67e22368ca5040e332bd43fedcec4605
#
_cell.length_a   1.000
_cell.length_b   1.000
_cell.length_c   1.000
_cell.angle_alpha   90.00
_cell.angle_beta   90.00
_cell.angle_gamma   90.00
#
_symmetry.space_group_name_H-M   'P 1'
#
loop_
_entity.id
_entity.type
_entity.pdbx_description
1 polymer ?
#
loop_
_entity_poly.entity_id
_entity_poly.type
_entity_poly.pdbx_seq_one_letter_code
_entity_poly.pdbx_strand_id
1 'polypeptide(L)'
;TRHGDTYILFYMGSTHPFDDPPRGVPFALTDPRCIVARSNKRIGVATAKRLEGPWTRYDRPVLETKPGTFYSFLTSNPAPVVHDDGSVLLMFKSRRYEGEKHSQMMLGVARAKHYLGPYEVVGKEPVFSADRFGEVEDPFVWKTAEGYEMIAKDMTGKIVGEKHAGVHARSKDGLHWELAKRAKAWTRALRWDDGTTQVM
;
A
#
# COMPACT_ATOMS: atom_id res chain seq x y z
N THR A 1 8.45 -11.28 -0.25
CA THR A 1 8.44 -12.10 0.96
C THR A 1 8.62 -13.59 0.60
N ARG A 2 8.71 -14.48 1.61
CA ARG A 2 8.90 -15.93 1.43
C ARG A 2 8.09 -16.69 2.49
N HIS A 3 7.52 -17.81 2.10
CA HIS A 3 6.92 -18.79 3.01
C HIS A 3 7.35 -20.21 2.60
N GLY A 4 7.97 -20.94 3.51
CA GLY A 4 8.60 -22.22 3.18
C GLY A 4 9.65 -22.07 2.08
N ASP A 5 9.51 -22.82 1.00
CA ASP A 5 10.38 -22.81 -0.19
C ASP A 5 9.85 -21.91 -1.32
N THR A 6 8.77 -21.14 -1.08
CA THR A 6 8.08 -20.33 -2.09
C THR A 6 8.32 -18.84 -1.87
N TYR A 7 8.86 -18.17 -2.87
CA TYR A 7 8.91 -16.71 -2.95
C TYR A 7 7.55 -16.18 -3.41
N ILE A 8 7.09 -15.11 -2.77
CA ILE A 8 5.78 -14.50 -2.99
C ILE A 8 5.97 -13.02 -3.28
N LEU A 9 5.52 -12.59 -4.44
CA LEU A 9 5.53 -11.20 -4.87
C LEU A 9 4.09 -10.67 -4.86
N PHE A 10 3.81 -9.71 -3.99
CA PHE A 10 2.61 -8.90 -4.08
C PHE A 10 2.90 -7.67 -4.94
N TYR A 11 2.04 -7.38 -5.88
CA TYR A 11 2.22 -6.25 -6.80
C TYR A 11 0.88 -5.55 -7.04
N MET A 12 0.93 -4.35 -7.56
CA MET A 12 -0.25 -3.70 -8.10
C MET A 12 -0.19 -3.65 -9.61
N GLY A 13 -1.33 -3.84 -10.23
CA GLY A 13 -1.55 -3.66 -11.65
C GLY A 13 -2.73 -2.74 -11.91
N SER A 14 -2.80 -2.23 -13.11
CA SER A 14 -3.91 -1.42 -13.60
C SER A 14 -4.19 -1.74 -15.05
N THR A 15 -5.43 -1.56 -15.46
CA THR A 15 -5.85 -1.59 -16.86
C THR A 15 -6.61 -0.32 -17.18
N HIS A 16 -6.58 0.10 -18.42
CA HIS A 16 -7.44 1.15 -18.92
C HIS A 16 -7.86 0.81 -20.37
N PRO A 17 -9.07 1.24 -20.76
CA PRO A 17 -9.63 0.91 -22.08
C PRO A 17 -9.23 1.88 -23.19
N PHE A 18 -8.21 2.71 -22.95
CA PHE A 18 -7.76 3.74 -23.88
C PHE A 18 -6.42 3.37 -24.50
N ASP A 19 -6.13 3.93 -25.66
CA ASP A 19 -4.81 3.85 -26.24
C ASP A 19 -3.75 4.46 -25.31
N ASP A 20 -2.57 3.88 -25.33
CA ASP A 20 -1.45 4.42 -24.57
C ASP A 20 -1.09 5.82 -25.11
N PRO A 21 -0.69 6.76 -24.23
CA PRO A 21 -0.19 8.03 -24.69
C PRO A 21 1.08 7.83 -25.51
N PRO A 22 1.42 8.75 -26.41
CA PRO A 22 2.71 8.73 -27.10
C PRO A 22 3.85 8.61 -26.08
N ARG A 23 4.83 7.79 -26.42
CA ARG A 23 5.97 7.54 -25.52
C ARG A 23 6.63 8.85 -25.10
N GLY A 24 6.80 9.05 -23.79
CA GLY A 24 7.39 10.27 -23.23
C GLY A 24 6.41 11.43 -22.98
N VAL A 25 5.12 11.26 -23.30
CA VAL A 25 4.08 12.27 -22.99
C VAL A 25 3.34 11.81 -21.72
N PRO A 26 3.58 12.46 -20.56
CA PRO A 26 2.87 12.11 -19.35
C PRO A 26 1.41 12.57 -19.41
N PHE A 27 0.50 11.76 -18.92
CA PHE A 27 -0.86 12.21 -18.64
C PHE A 27 -0.88 13.23 -17.52
N ALA A 28 -1.63 14.30 -17.68
CA ALA A 28 -1.98 15.14 -16.54
C ALA A 28 -2.73 14.32 -15.48
N LEU A 29 -2.48 14.56 -14.20
CA LEU A 29 -3.14 13.85 -13.11
C LEU A 29 -4.67 14.07 -13.08
N THR A 30 -5.12 15.13 -13.74
CA THR A 30 -6.54 15.51 -13.91
C THR A 30 -7.17 14.90 -15.17
N ASP A 31 -6.39 14.24 -16.04
CA ASP A 31 -6.93 13.59 -17.22
C ASP A 31 -7.91 12.49 -16.81
N PRO A 32 -9.13 12.43 -17.39
CA PRO A 32 -10.11 11.38 -17.09
C PRO A 32 -9.56 9.96 -17.29
N ARG A 33 -8.67 9.76 -18.25
CA ARG A 33 -8.00 8.46 -18.48
C ARG A 33 -7.14 8.07 -17.30
N CYS A 34 -6.47 9.03 -16.64
CA CYS A 34 -5.74 8.81 -15.40
C CYS A 34 -6.66 8.36 -14.26
N ILE A 35 -7.86 8.94 -14.16
CA ILE A 35 -8.85 8.56 -13.14
C ILE A 35 -9.30 7.13 -13.37
N VAL A 36 -9.63 6.76 -14.62
CA VAL A 36 -10.02 5.39 -14.96
C VAL A 36 -8.89 4.39 -14.68
N ALA A 37 -7.66 4.67 -15.11
CA ALA A 37 -6.51 3.82 -14.81
C ALA A 37 -6.28 3.65 -13.31
N ARG A 38 -6.51 4.68 -12.50
CA ARG A 38 -6.40 4.60 -11.04
C ARG A 38 -7.52 3.76 -10.42
N SER A 39 -8.77 3.94 -10.87
CA SER A 39 -9.91 3.17 -10.36
C SER A 39 -9.78 1.66 -10.65
N ASN A 40 -9.03 1.31 -11.70
CA ASN A 40 -8.75 -0.07 -12.09
C ASN A 40 -7.53 -0.71 -11.38
N LYS A 41 -6.87 0.02 -10.48
CA LYS A 41 -5.77 -0.56 -9.70
C LYS A 41 -6.25 -1.67 -8.79
N ARG A 42 -5.56 -2.81 -8.86
CA ARG A 42 -5.81 -3.99 -8.03
C ARG A 42 -4.49 -4.61 -7.57
N ILE A 43 -4.58 -5.42 -6.55
CA ILE A 43 -3.45 -6.15 -6.00
C ILE A 43 -3.43 -7.56 -6.59
N GLY A 44 -2.31 -7.94 -7.16
CA GLY A 44 -2.03 -9.27 -7.67
C GLY A 44 -0.94 -9.98 -6.86
N VAL A 45 -0.83 -11.29 -7.07
CA VAL A 45 0.21 -12.14 -6.49
C VAL A 45 0.88 -12.96 -7.58
N ALA A 46 2.21 -13.10 -7.46
CA ALA A 46 2.98 -14.06 -8.23
C ALA A 46 3.87 -14.87 -7.28
N THR A 47 4.18 -16.10 -7.67
CA THR A 47 5.01 -17.01 -6.87
C THR A 47 6.14 -17.59 -7.70
N ALA A 48 7.26 -17.93 -7.04
CA ALA A 48 8.38 -18.63 -7.66
C ALA A 48 9.09 -19.53 -6.63
N LYS A 49 9.78 -20.55 -7.11
CA LYS A 49 10.68 -21.37 -6.28
C LYS A 49 12.07 -20.77 -6.12
N ARG A 50 12.41 -19.83 -6.98
CA ARG A 50 13.70 -19.11 -6.97
C ARG A 50 13.43 -17.63 -7.17
N LEU A 51 14.31 -16.78 -6.62
CA LEU A 51 14.14 -15.32 -6.70
C LEU A 51 14.20 -14.81 -8.14
N GLU A 52 15.01 -15.45 -8.97
CA GLU A 52 15.16 -15.15 -10.41
C GLU A 52 13.95 -15.65 -11.24
N GLY A 53 13.07 -16.44 -10.63
CA GLY A 53 11.93 -17.04 -11.30
C GLY A 53 12.21 -18.45 -11.85
N PRO A 54 11.41 -18.95 -12.79
CA PRO A 54 10.27 -18.23 -13.38
C PRO A 54 9.17 -17.92 -12.36
N TRP A 55 8.52 -16.77 -12.54
CA TRP A 55 7.40 -16.35 -11.72
C TRP A 55 6.08 -16.78 -12.34
N THR A 56 5.25 -17.46 -11.55
CA THR A 56 3.88 -17.81 -11.93
C THR A 56 2.93 -16.78 -11.34
N ARG A 57 2.26 -16.04 -12.20
CA ARG A 57 1.28 -15.03 -11.81
C ARG A 57 -0.08 -15.68 -11.53
N TYR A 58 -0.74 -15.25 -10.47
CA TYR A 58 -2.12 -15.58 -10.21
C TYR A 58 -3.01 -14.66 -11.06
N ASP A 59 -3.92 -15.24 -11.84
CA ASP A 59 -4.63 -14.53 -12.92
C ASP A 59 -5.76 -13.61 -12.44
N ARG A 60 -6.06 -13.63 -11.15
CA ARG A 60 -7.10 -12.79 -10.56
C ARG A 60 -6.50 -11.84 -9.54
N PRO A 61 -7.06 -10.63 -9.38
CA PRO A 61 -6.79 -9.81 -8.21
C PRO A 61 -7.08 -10.58 -6.93
N VAL A 62 -6.21 -10.43 -5.93
CA VAL A 62 -6.43 -11.07 -4.62
C VAL A 62 -7.33 -10.23 -3.71
N LEU A 63 -7.48 -8.94 -4.03
CA LEU A 63 -8.34 -8.02 -3.32
C LEU A 63 -9.07 -7.09 -4.30
N GLU A 64 -10.38 -7.26 -4.37
CA GLU A 64 -11.27 -6.44 -5.20
C GLU A 64 -11.75 -5.19 -4.45
N THR A 65 -12.19 -4.19 -5.20
CA THR A 65 -12.95 -3.07 -4.67
C THR A 65 -14.38 -3.48 -4.33
N LYS A 66 -15.02 -2.78 -3.38
CA LYS A 66 -16.42 -3.03 -3.02
C LYS A 66 -17.20 -1.72 -2.96
N PRO A 67 -18.29 -1.57 -3.71
CA PRO A 67 -19.16 -0.40 -3.65
C PRO A 67 -19.62 -0.08 -2.22
N GLY A 68 -19.73 1.22 -1.89
CA GLY A 68 -20.20 1.66 -0.59
C GLY A 68 -19.20 1.52 0.56
N THR A 69 -17.94 1.17 0.27
CA THR A 69 -16.89 1.03 1.29
C THR A 69 -15.78 2.08 1.11
N PHE A 70 -14.89 2.18 2.09
CA PHE A 70 -13.72 3.06 2.04
C PHE A 70 -12.71 2.66 0.94
N TYR A 71 -12.82 1.47 0.37
CA TYR A 71 -11.99 0.96 -0.72
C TYR A 71 -12.78 0.74 -2.02
N SER A 72 -13.85 1.51 -2.22
CA SER A 72 -14.70 1.35 -3.42
C SER A 72 -14.02 1.79 -4.72
N PHE A 73 -13.06 2.72 -4.67
CA PHE A 73 -12.39 3.26 -5.86
C PHE A 73 -11.17 2.44 -6.30
N LEU A 74 -10.26 2.11 -5.37
CA LEU A 74 -9.06 1.32 -5.68
C LEU A 74 -8.57 0.52 -4.47
N THR A 75 -7.84 -0.56 -4.77
CA THR A 75 -6.96 -1.27 -3.84
C THR A 75 -5.56 -1.35 -4.46
N SER A 76 -4.53 -0.88 -3.76
CA SER A 76 -3.18 -0.79 -4.30
C SER A 76 -2.10 -0.76 -3.20
N ASN A 77 -0.83 -0.61 -3.59
CA ASN A 77 0.33 -0.47 -2.71
C ASN A 77 0.31 -1.52 -1.58
N PRO A 78 0.39 -2.82 -1.91
CA PRO A 78 0.30 -3.89 -0.93
C PRO A 78 1.51 -3.91 0.01
N ALA A 79 1.25 -4.06 1.30
CA ALA A 79 2.26 -4.31 2.33
C ALA A 79 1.89 -5.58 3.11
N PRO A 80 2.27 -6.76 2.60
CA PRO A 80 1.94 -8.03 3.20
C PRO A 80 2.89 -8.40 4.33
N VAL A 81 2.34 -8.95 5.40
CA VAL A 81 3.07 -9.76 6.38
C VAL A 81 2.57 -11.20 6.24
N VAL A 82 3.42 -12.08 5.74
CA VAL A 82 3.14 -13.52 5.69
C VAL A 82 3.68 -14.14 6.97
N HIS A 83 2.82 -14.78 7.74
CA HIS A 83 3.16 -15.42 9.00
C HIS A 83 3.70 -16.83 8.78
N ASP A 84 4.30 -17.41 9.82
CA ASP A 84 4.91 -18.75 9.76
C ASP A 84 3.86 -19.85 9.49
N ASP A 85 2.62 -19.64 9.90
CA ASP A 85 1.48 -20.53 9.62
C ASP A 85 0.90 -20.37 8.20
N GLY A 86 1.47 -19.47 7.38
CA GLY A 86 1.02 -19.18 6.02
C GLY A 86 -0.12 -18.16 5.93
N SER A 87 -0.68 -17.74 7.06
CA SER A 87 -1.68 -16.67 7.08
C SER A 87 -1.07 -15.32 6.70
N VAL A 88 -1.89 -14.40 6.22
CA VAL A 88 -1.42 -13.10 5.74
C VAL A 88 -2.22 -11.98 6.38
N LEU A 89 -1.50 -10.98 6.89
CA LEU A 89 -2.01 -9.65 7.13
C LEU A 89 -1.56 -8.76 5.97
N LEU A 90 -2.50 -8.24 5.20
CA LEU A 90 -2.24 -7.39 4.04
C LEU A 90 -2.72 -5.97 4.34
N MET A 91 -1.79 -5.06 4.61
CA MET A 91 -2.12 -3.63 4.57
C MET A 91 -2.10 -3.16 3.13
N PHE A 92 -3.04 -2.28 2.77
CA PHE A 92 -3.18 -1.79 1.40
C PHE A 92 -3.65 -0.34 1.38
N LYS A 93 -3.22 0.39 0.36
CA LYS A 93 -3.75 1.72 0.06
C LYS A 93 -5.11 1.60 -0.58
N SER A 94 -6.02 2.46 -0.17
CA SER A 94 -7.37 2.57 -0.70
C SER A 94 -7.79 4.02 -0.91
N ARG A 95 -8.83 4.17 -1.70
CA ARG A 95 -9.66 5.37 -1.85
C ARG A 95 -11.10 4.94 -2.08
N ARG A 96 -12.05 5.78 -1.72
CA ARG A 96 -13.47 5.59 -2.07
C ARG A 96 -13.87 6.56 -3.19
N TYR A 97 -14.97 6.28 -3.84
CA TYR A 97 -15.62 7.26 -4.69
C TYR A 97 -16.24 8.39 -3.86
N GLU A 98 -16.11 9.61 -4.35
CA GLU A 98 -16.79 10.82 -3.89
C GLU A 98 -17.37 11.53 -5.13
N GLY A 99 -18.58 11.09 -5.53
CA GLY A 99 -19.15 11.42 -6.83
C GLY A 99 -18.28 10.87 -7.97
N GLU A 100 -17.89 11.73 -8.90
CA GLU A 100 -17.01 11.40 -10.03
C GLU A 100 -15.51 11.41 -9.67
N LYS A 101 -15.18 11.81 -8.45
CA LYS A 101 -13.81 11.94 -7.95
C LYS A 101 -13.52 10.82 -6.94
N HIS A 102 -12.30 10.80 -6.49
CA HIS A 102 -11.86 9.92 -5.41
C HIS A 102 -11.55 10.71 -4.13
N SER A 103 -11.73 10.06 -2.99
CA SER A 103 -11.37 10.57 -1.67
C SER A 103 -9.86 10.77 -1.52
N GLN A 104 -9.48 11.32 -0.37
CA GLN A 104 -8.11 11.25 0.15
C GLN A 104 -7.65 9.80 0.34
N MET A 105 -6.35 9.59 0.45
CA MET A 105 -5.77 8.26 0.67
C MET A 105 -6.09 7.74 2.06
N MET A 106 -6.33 6.44 2.12
CA MET A 106 -6.59 5.69 3.33
C MET A 106 -5.83 4.38 3.28
N LEU A 107 -5.49 3.82 4.43
CA LEU A 107 -4.96 2.46 4.52
C LEU A 107 -6.00 1.55 5.16
N GLY A 108 -6.22 0.42 4.51
CA GLY A 108 -7.03 -0.68 5.03
C GLY A 108 -6.18 -1.90 5.35
N VAL A 109 -6.78 -2.86 6.04
CA VAL A 109 -6.18 -4.17 6.31
C VAL A 109 -7.12 -5.27 5.84
N ALA A 110 -6.58 -6.26 5.15
CA ALA A 110 -7.26 -7.50 4.83
C ALA A 110 -6.48 -8.68 5.42
N ARG A 111 -7.17 -9.78 5.67
CA ARG A 111 -6.58 -11.04 6.17
C ARG A 111 -6.94 -12.19 5.25
N ALA A 112 -6.04 -13.16 5.16
CA ALA A 112 -6.26 -14.43 4.49
C ALA A 112 -5.55 -15.55 5.25
N LYS A 113 -6.04 -16.78 5.12
CA LYS A 113 -5.37 -17.98 5.63
C LYS A 113 -4.22 -18.45 4.76
N HIS A 114 -4.15 -17.94 3.52
CA HIS A 114 -3.13 -18.29 2.53
C HIS A 114 -2.84 -17.08 1.64
N TYR A 115 -1.61 -16.95 1.13
CA TYR A 115 -1.20 -15.80 0.32
C TYR A 115 -1.95 -15.65 -1.01
N LEU A 116 -2.58 -16.68 -1.52
CA LEU A 116 -3.50 -16.59 -2.67
C LEU A 116 -4.93 -16.21 -2.27
N GLY A 117 -5.22 -16.06 -0.99
CA GLY A 117 -6.54 -15.72 -0.48
C GLY A 117 -7.42 -16.92 -0.15
N PRO A 118 -8.76 -16.75 -0.04
CA PRO A 118 -9.44 -15.45 -0.21
C PRO A 118 -9.08 -14.44 0.88
N TYR A 119 -9.03 -13.15 0.49
CA TYR A 119 -8.79 -12.04 1.40
C TYR A 119 -10.11 -11.40 1.84
N GLU A 120 -10.22 -11.15 3.15
CA GLU A 120 -11.33 -10.43 3.75
C GLU A 120 -10.84 -9.14 4.38
N VAL A 121 -11.44 -8.00 3.97
CA VAL A 121 -11.15 -6.70 4.57
C VAL A 121 -11.68 -6.69 6.00
N VAL A 122 -10.81 -6.31 6.93
CA VAL A 122 -11.14 -6.28 8.36
C VAL A 122 -11.71 -4.91 8.72
N GLY A 123 -12.91 -4.93 9.30
CA GLY A 123 -13.59 -3.71 9.72
C GLY A 123 -14.31 -2.98 8.58
N LYS A 124 -15.07 -1.94 8.97
CA LYS A 124 -15.81 -1.09 8.05
C LYS A 124 -15.08 0.21 7.74
N GLU A 125 -14.14 0.58 8.60
CA GLU A 125 -13.36 1.82 8.52
C GLU A 125 -11.88 1.52 8.22
N PRO A 126 -11.18 2.45 7.58
CA PRO A 126 -9.75 2.32 7.35
C PRO A 126 -8.98 2.38 8.67
N VAL A 127 -7.84 1.70 8.74
CA VAL A 127 -6.95 1.75 9.91
C VAL A 127 -6.15 3.06 9.97
N PHE A 128 -5.92 3.69 8.81
CA PHE A 128 -5.40 5.06 8.69
C PHE A 128 -6.31 5.87 7.75
N SER A 129 -6.76 7.02 8.23
CA SER A 129 -7.52 7.99 7.45
C SER A 129 -6.94 9.38 7.60
N ALA A 130 -7.18 10.23 6.61
CA ALA A 130 -6.72 11.62 6.63
C ALA A 130 -7.29 12.43 7.80
N ASP A 131 -8.51 12.12 8.22
CA ASP A 131 -9.20 12.79 9.32
C ASP A 131 -8.52 12.51 10.68
N ARG A 132 -8.03 11.28 10.87
CA ARG A 132 -7.43 10.86 12.13
C ARG A 132 -5.92 11.13 12.20
N PHE A 133 -5.19 10.86 11.14
CA PHE A 133 -3.72 10.86 11.16
C PHE A 133 -3.11 11.80 10.10
N GLY A 134 -3.80 12.07 9.02
CA GLY A 134 -3.25 12.64 7.79
C GLY A 134 -3.12 11.57 6.69
N GLU A 135 -2.83 12.01 5.46
CA GLU A 135 -2.66 11.10 4.33
C GLU A 135 -1.28 10.43 4.40
N VAL A 136 -1.27 9.10 4.37
CA VAL A 136 -0.06 8.29 4.27
C VAL A 136 -0.08 7.42 3.02
N GLU A 137 1.09 7.14 2.45
CA GLU A 137 1.27 6.32 1.26
C GLU A 137 2.46 5.37 1.41
N ASP A 138 2.49 4.33 0.58
CA ASP A 138 3.57 3.35 0.49
C ASP A 138 3.90 2.72 1.85
N PRO A 139 2.94 2.05 2.51
CA PRO A 139 3.22 1.37 3.76
C PRO A 139 4.20 0.21 3.53
N PHE A 140 5.09 0.02 4.48
CA PHE A 140 5.87 -1.19 4.66
C PHE A 140 5.65 -1.68 6.09
N VAL A 141 5.15 -2.91 6.22
CA VAL A 141 4.75 -3.50 7.51
C VAL A 141 5.59 -4.73 7.79
N TRP A 142 6.02 -4.89 9.02
CA TRP A 142 6.69 -6.11 9.48
C TRP A 142 6.20 -6.52 10.86
N LYS A 143 6.32 -7.82 11.16
CA LYS A 143 6.00 -8.38 12.45
C LYS A 143 7.21 -8.29 13.39
N THR A 144 6.92 -8.02 14.66
CA THR A 144 7.88 -8.06 15.77
C THR A 144 7.38 -8.99 16.87
N ALA A 145 8.18 -9.20 17.91
CA ALA A 145 7.73 -9.94 19.10
C ALA A 145 6.56 -9.26 19.83
N GLU A 146 6.44 -7.93 19.71
CA GLU A 146 5.42 -7.12 20.39
C GLU A 146 4.17 -6.85 19.53
N GLY A 147 4.16 -7.30 18.28
CA GLY A 147 3.07 -7.06 17.32
C GLY A 147 3.57 -6.69 15.94
N TYR A 148 3.22 -5.50 15.46
CA TYR A 148 3.56 -5.02 14.12
C TYR A 148 4.13 -3.60 14.19
N GLU A 149 5.05 -3.33 13.29
CA GLU A 149 5.53 -1.99 13.02
C GLU A 149 5.30 -1.63 11.56
N MET A 150 5.15 -0.36 11.27
CA MET A 150 4.94 0.17 9.94
C MET A 150 5.76 1.43 9.74
N ILE A 151 6.38 1.54 8.58
CA ILE A 151 6.82 2.84 8.04
C ILE A 151 5.99 3.17 6.81
N ALA A 152 5.69 4.44 6.61
CA ALA A 152 4.94 4.94 5.47
C ALA A 152 5.36 6.38 5.17
N LYS A 153 4.96 6.92 4.03
CA LYS A 153 5.25 8.30 3.63
C LYS A 153 4.15 9.26 4.07
N ASP A 154 4.48 10.32 4.81
CA ASP A 154 3.57 11.43 5.13
C ASP A 154 3.37 12.31 3.90
N MET A 155 2.21 12.20 3.27
CA MET A 155 1.94 12.91 2.01
C MET A 155 1.74 14.41 2.19
N THR A 156 1.39 14.85 3.37
CA THR A 156 1.00 16.25 3.65
C THR A 156 1.92 16.96 4.62
N GLY A 157 2.73 16.23 5.38
CA GLY A 157 3.55 16.75 6.47
C GLY A 157 2.77 16.98 7.77
N LYS A 158 1.49 16.61 7.82
CA LYS A 158 0.65 16.82 9.00
C LYS A 158 1.03 15.92 10.19
N ILE A 159 1.66 14.77 9.92
CA ILE A 159 1.98 13.78 10.95
C ILE A 159 3.33 14.06 11.59
N VAL A 160 4.36 14.28 10.77
CA VAL A 160 5.75 14.40 11.25
C VAL A 160 6.38 15.77 10.97
N GLY A 161 5.57 16.74 10.52
CA GLY A 161 5.98 18.12 10.28
C GLY A 161 6.81 18.34 9.00
N GLU A 162 6.90 17.32 8.14
CA GLU A 162 7.66 17.40 6.88
C GLU A 162 6.95 16.56 5.80
N LYS A 163 6.53 17.23 4.74
CA LYS A 163 5.87 16.59 3.60
C LYS A 163 6.80 15.58 2.93
N HIS A 164 6.29 14.37 2.68
CA HIS A 164 7.00 13.22 2.10
C HIS A 164 8.09 12.60 3.00
N ALA A 165 8.23 13.03 4.25
CA ALA A 165 9.05 12.32 5.22
C ALA A 165 8.40 11.01 5.67
N GLY A 166 9.16 10.17 6.35
CA GLY A 166 8.68 8.87 6.84
C GLY A 166 7.91 8.97 8.13
N VAL A 167 6.79 8.27 8.18
CA VAL A 167 6.01 8.01 9.41
C VAL A 167 6.35 6.64 9.95
N HIS A 168 6.49 6.51 11.26
CA HIS A 168 6.62 5.25 11.98
C HIS A 168 5.42 5.07 12.91
N ALA A 169 4.78 3.91 12.80
CA ALA A 169 3.64 3.53 13.64
C ALA A 169 3.77 2.09 14.12
N ARG A 170 3.06 1.75 15.21
CA ARG A 170 3.06 0.45 15.86
C ARG A 170 1.65 -0.05 16.07
N SER A 171 1.50 -1.37 16.13
CA SER A 171 0.23 -2.03 16.44
C SER A 171 0.47 -3.37 17.11
N LYS A 172 -0.34 -3.73 18.11
CA LYS A 172 -0.27 -5.06 18.74
C LYS A 172 -0.93 -6.15 17.89
N ASP A 173 -1.95 -5.78 17.11
CA ASP A 173 -2.83 -6.71 16.39
C ASP A 173 -2.87 -6.50 14.87
N GLY A 174 -2.17 -5.46 14.37
CA GLY A 174 -2.17 -5.06 12.96
C GLY A 174 -3.42 -4.27 12.54
N LEU A 175 -4.32 -3.96 13.48
CA LEU A 175 -5.59 -3.25 13.22
C LEU A 175 -5.65 -1.90 13.94
N HIS A 176 -5.20 -1.86 15.19
CA HIS A 176 -5.17 -0.65 16.00
C HIS A 176 -3.75 -0.08 15.99
N TRP A 177 -3.57 1.03 15.29
CA TRP A 177 -2.28 1.65 15.07
C TRP A 177 -2.12 2.92 15.87
N GLU A 178 -0.92 3.12 16.40
CA GLU A 178 -0.50 4.31 17.12
C GLU A 178 0.83 4.81 16.53
N LEU A 179 1.02 6.13 16.50
CA LEU A 179 2.30 6.69 16.12
C LEU A 179 3.37 6.28 17.14
N ALA A 180 4.53 5.88 16.66
CA ALA A 180 5.65 5.58 17.53
C ALA A 180 6.12 6.83 18.28
N LYS A 181 6.76 6.67 19.44
CA LYS A 181 7.30 7.78 20.25
C LYS A 181 8.23 8.71 19.41
N ARG A 182 8.98 8.11 18.48
CA ARG A 182 9.72 8.83 17.43
C ARG A 182 9.02 8.54 16.11
N ALA A 183 7.99 9.33 15.81
CA ALA A 183 7.13 9.08 14.65
C ALA A 183 7.84 9.37 13.30
N LYS A 184 8.86 10.22 13.26
CA LYS A 184 9.61 10.50 12.03
C LYS A 184 10.65 9.40 11.77
N ALA A 185 10.41 8.57 10.75
CA ALA A 185 11.28 7.47 10.36
C ALA A 185 12.46 7.92 9.47
N TRP A 186 12.21 8.88 8.55
CA TRP A 186 13.25 9.50 7.71
C TRP A 186 12.86 10.94 7.35
N THR A 187 13.85 11.71 6.88
CA THR A 187 13.65 13.03 6.30
C THR A 187 13.81 12.97 4.78
N ARG A 188 13.41 14.02 4.08
CA ARG A 188 13.69 14.15 2.63
C ARG A 188 15.15 14.46 2.33
N ALA A 189 15.91 14.90 3.33
CA ALA A 189 17.32 15.23 3.17
C ALA A 189 18.18 13.97 3.18
N LEU A 190 18.78 13.64 2.06
CA LEU A 190 19.84 12.64 1.92
C LEU A 190 21.18 13.33 2.15
N ARG A 191 21.99 12.78 3.05
CA ARG A 191 23.39 13.14 3.20
C ARG A 191 24.25 12.08 2.55
N TRP A 192 25.07 12.51 1.61
CA TRP A 192 26.02 11.66 0.92
C TRP A 192 27.34 11.58 1.69
N ASP A 193 28.14 10.54 1.44
CA ASP A 193 29.43 10.33 2.10
C ASP A 193 30.46 11.44 1.80
N ASP A 194 30.26 12.17 0.70
CA ASP A 194 31.06 13.36 0.33
C ASP A 194 30.65 14.63 1.11
N GLY A 195 29.69 14.53 2.04
CA GLY A 195 29.19 15.63 2.85
C GLY A 195 28.10 16.48 2.17
N THR A 196 27.77 16.21 0.91
CA THR A 196 26.69 16.92 0.21
C THR A 196 25.31 16.51 0.73
N THR A 197 24.33 17.38 0.57
CA THR A 197 22.93 17.10 0.93
C THR A 197 22.03 17.31 -0.27
N GLN A 198 21.21 16.32 -0.56
CA GLN A 198 20.17 16.37 -1.58
C GLN A 198 18.80 16.28 -0.92
N VAL A 199 17.86 17.15 -1.31
CA VAL A 199 16.46 17.07 -0.89
C VAL A 199 15.67 16.37 -1.99
N MET A 200 15.00 15.26 -1.63
CA MET A 200 14.15 14.46 -2.54
C MET A 200 12.72 15.00 -2.63
#